data_20132834e9b02b966616a3933b628185
#
_entry.id   20132834e9b02b966616a3933b628185
#
_cell.length_a   1.000
_cell.length_b   1.000
_cell.length_c   1.000
_cell.angle_alpha   90.00
_cell.angle_beta   90.00
_cell.angle_gamma   90.00
#
_symmetry.space_group_name_H-M   'P 1'
#
loop_
_entity.id
_entity.type
_entity.pdbx_description
1 polymer ?
#
loop_
_entity_poly.entity_id
_entity_poly.type
_entity_poly.pdbx_seq_one_letter_code
_entity_poly.pdbx_strand_id
1 'polypeptide(L)'
;MRIQQKIITSVLSAFLVCPLTAVPVVAEDQDFDTFLNECFVSMMEEDYLTVHYSLKNPEAYGVTVPEPSLGEISWDDYAEDEEKARKMLDDLHTYDRESLSDEMKNEYDSLEAELERQVMLNMYPYFDFAFYASGGVLDAIQTNLSEFQFYQESDFEDYLEVVADVDDYLDDCMELTEKQAEAGYFLSEGQLNETLDAIDAFLEKTDDNALIISFNDAVDAYEGLDEAGAQSLKDRNAQLIGEEVIPAYQKVSSFLQNLSGSRNGGDAVCDLENGKEYYASLAVTKTGKNADVQSLLDTCNDFINRAMQDYLAVIQKDDYSYMYEEIEMESAEEILDYLKDQMKDLPEMPQVQWKVSYLDPSIASDSINAYYVIPPVDDRSSNVMKINGDNVSDTNSMYETLAHEGFPGHLYQNVTYYENADHIMRYMTSPIGYTEGWAMYAEMLAWSWSPLSDDANTFFALSTAINYVLDAAVDLGVNGLGWSVDDVEKYLEEQGFNSMIAPDLYEFVTLQPGTILPYGYGLAELMNLRYQAQDELKSDFKVSAFHEVILNGGARPFEKVEADVNAWLYGTETPVITPEKEGVSPMMMVGIGAAVIVVVIVVMVAGKRKKHGA
;
A
#
# COMPACT_ATOMS: atom_id res chain seq x y z
N MET A 1 9.82 -44.80 -36.61
CA MET A 1 11.06 -45.50 -37.00
C MET A 1 12.25 -44.55 -36.86
N ARG A 2 13.10 -44.85 -35.86
CA ARG A 2 14.52 -44.45 -35.69
C ARG A 2 14.81 -42.93 -35.56
N ILE A 3 15.08 -42.42 -34.32
CA ILE A 3 16.37 -42.46 -33.56
C ILE A 3 17.52 -41.83 -34.38
N GLN A 4 18.03 -40.69 -33.86
CA GLN A 4 19.48 -40.50 -33.66
C GLN A 4 19.74 -39.38 -32.67
N GLN A 5 20.31 -39.80 -31.52
CA GLN A 5 21.12 -39.03 -30.57
C GLN A 5 22.39 -38.52 -31.24
N LYS A 6 22.86 -37.33 -30.86
CA LYS A 6 24.29 -36.95 -30.83
C LYS A 6 24.48 -35.90 -29.74
N ILE A 7 24.99 -36.34 -28.62
CA ILE A 7 26.39 -36.26 -28.18
C ILE A 7 26.82 -34.84 -27.79
N ILE A 8 26.90 -34.72 -26.49
CA ILE A 8 27.44 -33.64 -25.67
C ILE A 8 28.97 -33.65 -25.82
N THR A 9 29.53 -32.45 -26.00
CA THR A 9 30.96 -32.23 -25.77
C THR A 9 31.12 -31.23 -24.63
N SER A 10 31.62 -31.76 -23.51
CA SER A 10 31.99 -31.04 -22.30
C SER A 10 33.14 -30.06 -22.56
N VAL A 11 32.95 -28.81 -22.16
CA VAL A 11 34.06 -27.90 -21.86
C VAL A 11 34.11 -27.74 -20.35
N LEU A 12 35.10 -28.34 -19.73
CA LEU A 12 35.48 -28.10 -18.33
C LEU A 12 36.09 -26.69 -18.26
N SER A 13 35.40 -25.78 -17.67
CA SER A 13 35.99 -24.56 -17.12
C SER A 13 36.18 -24.74 -15.63
N ALA A 14 37.43 -24.75 -15.20
CA ALA A 14 37.83 -24.88 -13.80
C ALA A 14 37.41 -23.60 -13.06
N PHE A 15 36.34 -23.68 -12.27
CA PHE A 15 36.04 -22.71 -11.23
C PHE A 15 36.85 -23.05 -9.98
N LEU A 16 37.64 -22.09 -9.54
CA LEU A 16 38.22 -22.09 -8.21
C LEU A 16 37.09 -22.09 -7.18
N VAL A 17 36.88 -23.24 -6.55
CA VAL A 17 35.98 -23.39 -5.42
C VAL A 17 36.66 -22.75 -4.21
N CYS A 18 36.25 -21.53 -3.83
CA CYS A 18 36.32 -21.16 -2.43
C CYS A 18 35.39 -22.09 -1.66
N PRO A 19 35.77 -22.65 -0.53
CA PRO A 19 34.85 -23.40 0.29
C PRO A 19 33.89 -22.39 0.96
N LEU A 20 32.75 -22.15 0.36
CA LEU A 20 31.56 -21.76 1.12
C LEU A 20 31.32 -22.91 2.10
N THR A 21 31.38 -22.61 3.38
CA THR A 21 30.87 -23.50 4.42
C THR A 21 29.37 -23.61 4.18
N ALA A 22 28.96 -24.64 3.44
CA ALA A 22 27.54 -24.97 3.33
C ALA A 22 27.04 -25.22 4.74
N VAL A 23 26.18 -24.34 5.22
CA VAL A 23 25.29 -24.62 6.35
C VAL A 23 24.50 -25.87 5.91
N PRO A 24 24.41 -26.95 6.70
CA PRO A 24 23.61 -28.10 6.31
C PRO A 24 22.15 -27.63 6.25
N VAL A 25 21.58 -27.60 5.05
CA VAL A 25 20.13 -27.42 4.86
C VAL A 25 19.46 -28.55 5.63
N VAL A 26 18.60 -28.21 6.58
CA VAL A 26 17.84 -29.20 7.32
C VAL A 26 16.86 -29.85 6.33
N ALA A 27 16.64 -31.15 6.42
CA ALA A 27 15.76 -31.86 5.48
C ALA A 27 14.33 -31.30 5.52
N GLU A 28 13.91 -30.78 6.67
CA GLU A 28 12.62 -30.10 6.87
C GLU A 28 12.53 -28.77 6.12
N ASP A 29 13.61 -27.97 6.04
CA ASP A 29 13.65 -26.75 5.24
C ASP A 29 13.45 -27.04 3.74
N GLN A 30 13.99 -28.14 3.23
CA GLN A 30 13.83 -28.50 1.82
C GLN A 30 12.40 -28.95 1.48
N ASP A 31 11.72 -29.63 2.38
CA ASP A 31 10.32 -30.03 2.21
C ASP A 31 9.42 -28.78 2.32
N PHE A 32 9.75 -27.85 3.24
CA PHE A 32 9.04 -26.60 3.42
C PHE A 32 9.24 -25.63 2.23
N ASP A 33 10.44 -25.50 1.69
CA ASP A 33 10.74 -24.74 0.47
C ASP A 33 9.91 -25.25 -0.73
N THR A 34 9.73 -26.58 -0.84
CA THR A 34 8.86 -27.16 -1.87
C THR A 34 7.40 -26.74 -1.67
N PHE A 35 6.91 -26.75 -0.44
CA PHE A 35 5.55 -26.31 -0.11
C PHE A 35 5.35 -24.83 -0.42
N LEU A 36 6.31 -23.96 -0.08
CA LEU A 36 6.26 -22.53 -0.41
C LEU A 36 6.19 -22.29 -1.93
N ASN A 37 6.95 -23.06 -2.73
CA ASN A 37 6.88 -22.99 -4.18
C ASN A 37 5.50 -23.41 -4.71
N GLU A 38 4.89 -24.46 -4.15
CA GLU A 38 3.53 -24.88 -4.52
C GLU A 38 2.49 -23.80 -4.17
N CYS A 39 2.60 -23.14 -3.01
CA CYS A 39 1.75 -22.03 -2.63
C CYS A 39 1.93 -20.84 -3.60
N PHE A 40 3.18 -20.47 -3.91
CA PHE A 40 3.48 -19.39 -4.85
C PHE A 40 2.85 -19.63 -6.23
N VAL A 41 3.05 -20.81 -6.79
CA VAL A 41 2.45 -21.16 -8.09
C VAL A 41 0.92 -21.10 -8.02
N SER A 42 0.32 -21.65 -6.97
CA SER A 42 -1.13 -21.65 -6.81
C SER A 42 -1.73 -20.25 -6.72
N MET A 43 -1.05 -19.32 -6.04
CA MET A 43 -1.52 -17.93 -5.92
C MET A 43 -1.27 -17.13 -7.22
N MET A 44 -0.14 -17.39 -7.90
CA MET A 44 0.16 -16.74 -9.18
C MET A 44 -0.82 -17.12 -10.30
N GLU A 45 -1.24 -18.38 -10.36
CA GLU A 45 -2.13 -18.88 -11.41
C GLU A 45 -3.61 -18.45 -11.22
N GLU A 46 -3.94 -17.61 -10.23
CA GLU A 46 -5.31 -17.16 -9.99
C GLU A 46 -5.83 -16.23 -11.07
N ASP A 47 -5.00 -15.29 -11.55
CA ASP A 47 -5.39 -14.37 -12.61
C ASP A 47 -4.23 -13.98 -13.53
N TYR A 48 -4.58 -13.56 -14.75
CA TYR A 48 -3.63 -13.18 -15.78
C TYR A 48 -2.79 -11.97 -15.41
N LEU A 49 -3.41 -10.92 -14.86
CA LEU A 49 -2.71 -9.66 -14.56
C LEU A 49 -1.68 -9.85 -13.45
N THR A 50 -1.98 -10.66 -12.44
CA THR A 50 -1.02 -10.99 -11.38
C THR A 50 0.23 -11.63 -11.96
N VAL A 51 0.10 -12.60 -12.87
CA VAL A 51 1.26 -13.20 -13.55
C VAL A 51 2.00 -12.18 -14.39
N HIS A 52 1.27 -11.42 -15.22
CA HIS A 52 1.83 -10.48 -16.18
C HIS A 52 2.67 -9.38 -15.52
N TYR A 53 2.22 -8.84 -14.39
CA TYR A 53 2.95 -7.81 -13.65
C TYR A 53 4.09 -8.37 -12.80
N SER A 54 3.93 -9.59 -12.28
CA SER A 54 4.88 -10.16 -11.33
C SER A 54 6.04 -10.90 -11.97
N LEU A 55 5.86 -11.48 -13.17
CA LEU A 55 6.84 -12.36 -13.79
C LEU A 55 7.01 -12.09 -15.29
N LYS A 56 8.25 -11.91 -15.74
CA LYS A 56 8.59 -11.92 -17.18
C LYS A 56 8.75 -13.31 -17.75
N ASN A 57 9.16 -14.29 -16.93
CA ASN A 57 9.43 -15.67 -17.34
C ASN A 57 8.68 -16.65 -16.42
N PRO A 58 7.34 -16.69 -16.43
CA PRO A 58 6.53 -17.52 -15.55
C PRO A 58 6.91 -19.00 -15.61
N GLU A 59 7.24 -19.53 -16.81
CA GLU A 59 7.65 -20.92 -16.99
C GLU A 59 8.89 -21.32 -16.18
N ALA A 60 9.79 -20.36 -15.90
CA ALA A 60 10.98 -20.60 -15.09
C ALA A 60 10.65 -20.92 -13.62
N TYR A 61 9.48 -20.50 -13.17
CA TYR A 61 8.94 -20.72 -11.82
C TYR A 61 7.87 -21.82 -11.78
N GLY A 62 7.59 -22.47 -12.90
CA GLY A 62 6.56 -23.49 -13.01
C GLY A 62 5.14 -22.96 -13.07
N VAL A 63 4.97 -21.65 -13.27
CA VAL A 63 3.67 -20.96 -13.37
C VAL A 63 3.10 -21.10 -14.78
N THR A 64 1.85 -21.55 -14.87
CA THR A 64 1.07 -21.58 -16.12
C THR A 64 0.30 -20.26 -16.26
N VAL A 65 0.57 -19.50 -17.31
CA VAL A 65 -0.11 -18.23 -17.52
C VAL A 65 -1.59 -18.49 -17.85
N PRO A 66 -2.55 -17.92 -17.11
CA PRO A 66 -3.96 -17.95 -17.48
C PRO A 66 -4.24 -17.28 -18.83
N GLU A 67 -5.40 -17.53 -19.42
CA GLU A 67 -5.83 -16.79 -20.60
C GLU A 67 -6.02 -15.31 -20.25
N PRO A 68 -5.67 -14.37 -21.15
CA PRO A 68 -5.79 -12.93 -20.87
C PRO A 68 -7.23 -12.51 -20.59
N SER A 69 -7.50 -12.08 -19.35
CA SER A 69 -8.80 -11.58 -18.88
C SER A 69 -8.63 -10.76 -17.60
N LEU A 70 -9.71 -10.13 -17.14
CA LEU A 70 -9.82 -9.56 -15.79
C LEU A 70 -10.22 -10.61 -14.74
N GLY A 71 -10.49 -11.85 -15.18
CA GLY A 71 -10.99 -12.93 -14.36
C GLY A 71 -12.53 -12.93 -14.28
N GLU A 72 -13.06 -13.97 -13.64
CA GLU A 72 -14.48 -14.08 -13.31
C GLU A 72 -14.62 -13.85 -11.80
N ILE A 73 -15.72 -13.24 -11.38
CA ILE A 73 -16.01 -13.02 -9.96
C ILE A 73 -17.47 -13.42 -9.67
N SER A 74 -17.65 -14.27 -8.69
CA SER A 74 -18.96 -14.73 -8.31
C SER A 74 -19.15 -14.77 -6.79
N TRP A 75 -20.40 -14.90 -6.37
CA TRP A 75 -20.70 -15.02 -4.94
C TRP A 75 -20.14 -16.30 -4.30
N ASP A 76 -20.03 -17.38 -5.06
CA ASP A 76 -19.59 -18.67 -4.55
C ASP A 76 -18.06 -18.69 -4.32
N ASP A 77 -17.31 -17.81 -5.02
CA ASP A 77 -15.85 -17.70 -4.91
C ASP A 77 -15.42 -17.35 -3.49
N TYR A 78 -16.15 -16.50 -2.76
CA TYR A 78 -15.81 -16.20 -1.36
C TYR A 78 -15.71 -17.43 -0.47
N ALA A 79 -16.61 -18.40 -0.64
CA ALA A 79 -16.59 -19.64 0.13
C ALA A 79 -15.49 -20.59 -0.36
N GLU A 80 -15.22 -20.61 -1.67
CA GLU A 80 -14.17 -21.43 -2.27
C GLU A 80 -12.78 -20.90 -1.89
N ASP A 81 -12.58 -19.59 -1.92
CA ASP A 81 -11.33 -18.94 -1.53
C ASP A 81 -11.07 -19.05 -0.02
N GLU A 82 -12.12 -18.93 0.82
CA GLU A 82 -12.00 -19.20 2.25
C GLU A 82 -11.56 -20.67 2.49
N GLU A 83 -12.17 -21.64 1.81
CA GLU A 83 -11.81 -23.05 1.94
C GLU A 83 -10.38 -23.32 1.45
N LYS A 84 -9.98 -22.70 0.32
CA LYS A 84 -8.63 -22.80 -0.24
C LYS A 84 -7.59 -22.23 0.73
N ALA A 85 -7.82 -21.02 1.25
CA ALA A 85 -6.91 -20.39 2.21
C ALA A 85 -6.81 -21.18 3.53
N ARG A 86 -7.94 -21.70 4.06
CA ARG A 86 -7.94 -22.57 5.24
C ARG A 86 -7.17 -23.86 5.00
N LYS A 87 -7.32 -24.48 3.85
CA LYS A 87 -6.58 -25.70 3.50
C LYS A 87 -5.09 -25.43 3.45
N MET A 88 -4.66 -24.36 2.80
CA MET A 88 -3.25 -23.97 2.78
C MET A 88 -2.70 -23.69 4.19
N LEU A 89 -3.50 -23.05 5.05
CA LEU A 89 -3.14 -22.81 6.44
C LEU A 89 -3.03 -24.10 7.25
N ASP A 90 -3.97 -25.04 7.07
CA ASP A 90 -3.91 -26.37 7.69
C ASP A 90 -2.66 -27.14 7.23
N ASP A 91 -2.33 -27.09 5.94
CA ASP A 91 -1.14 -27.72 5.37
C ASP A 91 0.15 -27.06 5.92
N LEU A 92 0.20 -25.73 6.04
CA LEU A 92 1.27 -24.96 6.68
C LEU A 92 1.50 -25.42 8.13
N HIS A 93 0.43 -25.58 8.90
CA HIS A 93 0.48 -26.02 10.31
C HIS A 93 0.94 -27.48 10.50
N THR A 94 1.14 -28.25 9.43
CA THR A 94 1.75 -29.57 9.51
C THR A 94 3.28 -29.52 9.71
N TYR A 95 3.91 -28.39 9.40
CA TYR A 95 5.34 -28.16 9.60
C TYR A 95 5.59 -27.68 11.03
N ASP A 96 6.65 -28.22 11.66
CA ASP A 96 7.10 -27.72 12.98
C ASP A 96 7.97 -26.48 12.79
N ARG A 97 7.36 -25.29 12.96
CA ARG A 97 8.05 -24.00 12.81
C ARG A 97 9.38 -23.95 13.58
N GLU A 98 9.45 -24.53 14.81
CA GLU A 98 10.65 -24.46 15.63
C GLU A 98 11.80 -25.34 15.09
N SER A 99 11.50 -26.27 14.20
CA SER A 99 12.49 -27.10 13.53
C SER A 99 13.10 -26.44 12.28
N LEU A 100 12.46 -25.37 11.76
CA LEU A 100 12.93 -24.63 10.58
C LEU A 100 14.13 -23.73 10.93
N SER A 101 14.92 -23.37 9.90
CA SER A 101 15.93 -22.31 10.02
C SER A 101 15.29 -20.96 10.31
N ASP A 102 16.06 -19.98 10.79
CA ASP A 102 15.52 -18.67 11.12
C ASP A 102 14.99 -17.93 9.86
N GLU A 103 15.60 -18.17 8.71
CA GLU A 103 15.15 -17.68 7.40
C GLU A 103 13.77 -18.28 7.06
N MET A 104 13.62 -19.60 7.15
CA MET A 104 12.36 -20.29 6.85
C MET A 104 11.26 -20.01 7.88
N LYS A 105 11.59 -19.66 9.13
CA LYS A 105 10.61 -19.17 10.11
C LYS A 105 9.98 -17.85 9.70
N ASN A 106 10.75 -16.95 9.09
CA ASN A 106 10.21 -15.70 8.57
C ASN A 106 9.22 -15.92 7.43
N GLU A 107 9.54 -16.87 6.53
CA GLU A 107 8.61 -17.25 5.45
C GLU A 107 7.34 -17.90 5.99
N TYR A 108 7.46 -18.78 7.00
CA TYR A 108 6.33 -19.41 7.68
C TYR A 108 5.40 -18.36 8.30
N ASP A 109 5.95 -17.44 9.09
CA ASP A 109 5.20 -16.41 9.80
C ASP A 109 4.50 -15.44 8.83
N SER A 110 5.14 -15.12 7.71
CA SER A 110 4.57 -14.23 6.69
C SER A 110 3.44 -14.91 5.91
N LEU A 111 3.62 -16.18 5.54
CA LEU A 111 2.57 -16.95 4.87
C LEU A 111 1.38 -17.21 5.79
N GLU A 112 1.63 -17.55 7.07
CA GLU A 112 0.58 -17.74 8.07
C GLU A 112 -0.31 -16.49 8.19
N ALA A 113 0.32 -15.32 8.34
CA ALA A 113 -0.41 -14.06 8.46
C ALA A 113 -1.22 -13.72 7.19
N GLU A 114 -0.68 -13.99 6.01
CA GLU A 114 -1.39 -13.77 4.74
C GLU A 114 -2.60 -14.70 4.59
N LEU A 115 -2.44 -15.99 4.88
CA LEU A 115 -3.53 -16.95 4.81
C LEU A 115 -4.63 -16.67 5.85
N GLU A 116 -4.25 -16.29 7.08
CA GLU A 116 -5.20 -15.84 8.10
C GLU A 116 -5.97 -14.60 7.62
N ARG A 117 -5.31 -13.64 6.97
CA ARG A 117 -5.93 -12.45 6.38
C ARG A 117 -6.95 -12.82 5.31
N GLN A 118 -6.61 -13.70 4.38
CA GLN A 118 -7.52 -14.16 3.32
C GLN A 118 -8.76 -14.83 3.92
N VAL A 119 -8.56 -15.72 4.90
CA VAL A 119 -9.67 -16.34 5.62
C VAL A 119 -10.58 -15.30 6.28
N MET A 120 -10.00 -14.31 6.99
CA MET A 120 -10.79 -13.29 7.68
C MET A 120 -11.62 -12.43 6.73
N LEU A 121 -11.07 -12.00 5.59
CA LEU A 121 -11.79 -11.15 4.64
C LEU A 121 -12.92 -11.90 3.92
N ASN A 122 -12.65 -13.12 3.47
CA ASN A 122 -13.65 -13.94 2.76
C ASN A 122 -14.87 -14.33 3.63
N MET A 123 -14.77 -14.19 4.95
CA MET A 123 -15.92 -14.34 5.86
C MET A 123 -16.96 -13.21 5.73
N TYR A 124 -16.64 -12.10 5.07
CA TYR A 124 -17.49 -10.90 5.02
C TYR A 124 -17.84 -10.44 3.60
N PRO A 125 -18.40 -11.31 2.72
CA PRO A 125 -18.65 -10.98 1.32
C PRO A 125 -19.61 -9.79 1.13
N TYR A 126 -20.44 -9.48 2.13
CA TYR A 126 -21.35 -8.34 2.07
C TYR A 126 -20.67 -6.98 2.20
N PHE A 127 -19.40 -6.92 2.63
CA PHE A 127 -18.64 -5.69 2.80
C PHE A 127 -17.59 -5.46 1.71
N ASP A 128 -17.40 -6.43 0.83
CA ASP A 128 -16.47 -6.30 -0.29
C ASP A 128 -17.18 -5.60 -1.46
N PHE A 129 -17.29 -4.27 -1.33
CA PHE A 129 -17.93 -3.44 -2.35
C PHE A 129 -16.99 -3.25 -3.55
N ALA A 130 -17.41 -3.71 -4.73
CA ALA A 130 -16.64 -3.59 -5.95
C ALA A 130 -16.47 -2.12 -6.38
N PHE A 131 -17.49 -1.29 -6.16
CA PHE A 131 -17.55 0.05 -6.72
C PHE A 131 -17.25 1.13 -5.68
N TYR A 132 -15.98 1.52 -5.56
CA TYR A 132 -15.54 2.71 -4.85
C TYR A 132 -14.94 3.72 -5.84
N ALA A 133 -14.94 5.00 -5.48
CA ALA A 133 -14.34 6.06 -6.27
C ALA A 133 -12.81 5.93 -6.37
N SER A 134 -12.17 5.46 -5.30
CA SER A 134 -10.74 5.21 -5.24
C SER A 134 -10.49 3.83 -4.67
N GLY A 135 -9.65 3.03 -5.33
CA GLY A 135 -9.33 1.66 -4.95
C GLY A 135 -10.42 0.62 -5.27
N GLY A 136 -11.51 1.00 -5.93
CA GLY A 136 -12.51 0.07 -6.46
C GLY A 136 -12.13 -0.48 -7.85
N VAL A 137 -12.96 -1.39 -8.36
CA VAL A 137 -12.68 -2.07 -9.65
C VAL A 137 -12.56 -1.11 -10.83
N LEU A 138 -13.30 0.01 -10.85
CA LEU A 138 -13.23 1.00 -11.92
C LEU A 138 -11.89 1.73 -11.95
N ASP A 139 -11.35 2.06 -10.79
CA ASP A 139 -10.03 2.67 -10.62
C ASP A 139 -8.93 1.66 -10.95
N ALA A 140 -9.07 0.41 -10.47
CA ALA A 140 -8.14 -0.68 -10.76
C ALA A 140 -8.04 -0.98 -12.27
N ILE A 141 -9.17 -1.04 -13.00
CA ILE A 141 -9.19 -1.24 -14.45
C ILE A 141 -8.44 -0.11 -15.16
N GLN A 142 -8.71 1.16 -14.80
CA GLN A 142 -8.03 2.30 -15.41
C GLN A 142 -6.53 2.27 -15.14
N THR A 143 -6.13 2.04 -13.92
CA THR A 143 -4.72 2.01 -13.52
C THR A 143 -3.99 0.84 -14.16
N ASN A 144 -4.52 -0.38 -14.04
CA ASN A 144 -3.87 -1.56 -14.61
C ASN A 144 -3.72 -1.45 -16.13
N LEU A 145 -4.76 -1.08 -16.84
CA LEU A 145 -4.68 -0.97 -18.29
C LEU A 145 -3.81 0.21 -18.76
N SER A 146 -3.79 1.34 -18.03
CA SER A 146 -2.91 2.46 -18.38
C SER A 146 -1.43 2.17 -18.11
N GLU A 147 -1.12 1.31 -17.15
CA GLU A 147 0.23 0.92 -16.75
C GLU A 147 0.67 -0.42 -17.32
N PHE A 148 -0.13 -1.01 -18.21
CA PHE A 148 0.16 -2.32 -18.81
C PHE A 148 1.54 -2.34 -19.49
N GLN A 149 2.35 -3.36 -19.18
CA GLN A 149 3.71 -3.47 -19.66
C GLN A 149 3.78 -4.36 -20.90
N PHE A 150 4.40 -3.88 -21.97
CA PHE A 150 4.53 -4.59 -23.24
C PHE A 150 5.96 -5.13 -23.39
N TYR A 151 6.22 -6.33 -22.92
CA TYR A 151 7.54 -6.97 -22.97
C TYR A 151 7.83 -7.60 -24.34
N GLN A 152 6.79 -8.04 -25.05
CA GLN A 152 6.85 -8.71 -26.34
C GLN A 152 5.65 -8.34 -27.21
N GLU A 153 5.73 -8.66 -28.52
CA GLU A 153 4.68 -8.27 -29.49
C GLU A 153 3.30 -8.89 -29.18
N SER A 154 3.28 -10.12 -28.62
CA SER A 154 2.01 -10.78 -28.25
C SER A 154 1.25 -10.03 -27.15
N ASP A 155 1.93 -9.29 -26.28
CA ASP A 155 1.29 -8.59 -25.17
C ASP A 155 0.30 -7.52 -25.65
N PHE A 156 0.43 -7.04 -26.88
CA PHE A 156 -0.57 -6.15 -27.48
C PHE A 156 -1.90 -6.86 -27.76
N GLU A 157 -1.85 -8.12 -28.18
CA GLU A 157 -3.07 -8.92 -28.37
C GLU A 157 -3.67 -9.29 -27.01
N ASP A 158 -2.83 -9.71 -26.06
CA ASP A 158 -3.25 -10.04 -24.70
C ASP A 158 -3.94 -8.85 -24.01
N TYR A 159 -3.37 -7.64 -24.13
CA TYR A 159 -4.00 -6.41 -23.67
C TYR A 159 -5.39 -6.18 -24.27
N LEU A 160 -5.52 -6.36 -25.59
CA LEU A 160 -6.80 -6.17 -26.28
C LEU A 160 -7.85 -7.21 -25.84
N GLU A 161 -7.44 -8.43 -25.48
CA GLU A 161 -8.32 -9.44 -24.89
C GLU A 161 -8.79 -9.02 -23.50
N VAL A 162 -7.87 -8.51 -22.64
CA VAL A 162 -8.24 -7.96 -21.33
C VAL A 162 -9.17 -6.75 -21.42
N VAL A 163 -8.96 -5.84 -22.40
CA VAL A 163 -9.89 -4.71 -22.64
C VAL A 163 -11.27 -5.18 -23.09
N ALA A 164 -11.32 -6.23 -23.90
CA ALA A 164 -12.58 -6.79 -24.39
C ALA A 164 -13.40 -7.47 -23.27
N ASP A 165 -12.74 -7.90 -22.19
CA ASP A 165 -13.35 -8.57 -21.05
C ASP A 165 -13.99 -7.59 -20.03
N VAL A 166 -13.74 -6.27 -20.16
CA VAL A 166 -14.20 -5.26 -19.18
C VAL A 166 -15.73 -5.26 -18.98
N ASP A 167 -16.50 -5.45 -20.06
CA ASP A 167 -17.98 -5.45 -19.98
C ASP A 167 -18.48 -6.67 -19.16
N ASP A 168 -17.98 -7.85 -19.48
CA ASP A 168 -18.35 -9.10 -18.79
C ASP A 168 -17.93 -9.06 -17.31
N TYR A 169 -16.70 -8.62 -16.99
CA TYR A 169 -16.21 -8.49 -15.62
C TYR A 169 -17.03 -7.49 -14.79
N LEU A 170 -17.39 -6.33 -15.36
CA LEU A 170 -18.23 -5.35 -14.66
C LEU A 170 -19.68 -5.86 -14.49
N ASP A 171 -20.17 -6.74 -15.35
CA ASP A 171 -21.45 -7.42 -15.18
C ASP A 171 -21.45 -8.35 -13.95
N ASP A 172 -20.39 -9.11 -13.76
CA ASP A 172 -20.20 -9.95 -12.57
C ASP A 172 -20.15 -9.10 -11.29
N CYS A 173 -19.40 -8.00 -11.31
CA CYS A 173 -19.33 -7.04 -10.20
C CYS A 173 -20.71 -6.44 -9.86
N MET A 174 -21.53 -6.14 -10.88
CA MET A 174 -22.90 -5.66 -10.67
C MET A 174 -23.81 -6.73 -10.07
N GLU A 175 -23.68 -8.01 -10.46
CA GLU A 175 -24.44 -9.11 -9.86
C GLU A 175 -24.13 -9.26 -8.36
N LEU A 176 -22.85 -9.20 -7.96
CA LEU A 176 -22.45 -9.20 -6.56
C LEU A 176 -23.04 -8.02 -5.79
N THR A 177 -22.91 -6.82 -6.36
CA THR A 177 -23.40 -5.58 -5.74
C THR A 177 -24.93 -5.58 -5.60
N GLU A 178 -25.68 -6.13 -6.56
CA GLU A 178 -27.13 -6.28 -6.45
C GLU A 178 -27.51 -7.16 -5.26
N LYS A 179 -26.80 -8.29 -5.09
CA LYS A 179 -27.02 -9.23 -3.98
C LYS A 179 -26.68 -8.60 -2.62
N GLN A 180 -25.61 -7.80 -2.54
CA GLN A 180 -25.27 -7.04 -1.35
C GLN A 180 -26.37 -6.00 -1.03
N ALA A 181 -26.79 -5.22 -2.02
CA ALA A 181 -27.83 -4.20 -1.88
C ALA A 181 -29.19 -4.78 -1.47
N GLU A 182 -29.60 -5.94 -2.02
CA GLU A 182 -30.81 -6.66 -1.61
C GLU A 182 -30.78 -7.06 -0.12
N ALA A 183 -29.59 -7.33 0.42
CA ALA A 183 -29.39 -7.63 1.84
C ALA A 183 -29.23 -6.36 2.71
N GLY A 184 -29.19 -5.17 2.10
CA GLY A 184 -29.04 -3.89 2.79
C GLY A 184 -27.62 -3.42 2.97
N TYR A 185 -26.66 -4.06 2.30
CA TYR A 185 -25.26 -3.66 2.28
C TYR A 185 -24.98 -2.93 0.97
N PHE A 186 -24.76 -1.64 1.05
CA PHE A 186 -24.48 -0.81 -0.10
C PHE A 186 -23.63 0.39 0.30
N LEU A 187 -23.13 1.14 -0.67
CA LEU A 187 -22.41 2.38 -0.47
C LEU A 187 -23.24 3.38 0.34
N SER A 188 -22.60 4.20 1.17
CA SER A 188 -23.22 5.39 1.74
C SER A 188 -23.57 6.39 0.62
N GLU A 189 -24.39 7.39 0.93
CA GLU A 189 -24.74 8.43 -0.06
C GLU A 189 -23.48 9.18 -0.53
N GLY A 190 -22.55 9.45 0.39
CA GLY A 190 -21.27 10.10 0.07
C GLY A 190 -20.42 9.25 -0.87
N GLN A 191 -20.20 7.97 -0.54
CA GLN A 191 -19.45 7.02 -1.36
C GLN A 191 -20.07 6.86 -2.76
N LEU A 192 -21.40 6.73 -2.83
CA LEU A 192 -22.11 6.64 -4.10
C LEU A 192 -21.89 7.88 -4.98
N ASN A 193 -22.01 9.07 -4.39
CA ASN A 193 -21.82 10.32 -5.14
C ASN A 193 -20.38 10.45 -5.66
N GLU A 194 -19.37 10.15 -4.85
CA GLU A 194 -17.97 10.18 -5.29
C GLU A 194 -17.71 9.15 -6.42
N THR A 195 -18.29 7.95 -6.30
CA THR A 195 -18.16 6.92 -7.35
C THR A 195 -18.82 7.38 -8.67
N LEU A 196 -20.01 7.96 -8.60
CA LEU A 196 -20.67 8.50 -9.79
C LEU A 196 -19.90 9.67 -10.40
N ASP A 197 -19.36 10.58 -9.60
CA ASP A 197 -18.52 11.68 -10.08
C ASP A 197 -17.25 11.16 -10.78
N ALA A 198 -16.61 10.09 -10.25
CA ALA A 198 -15.45 9.45 -10.86
C ALA A 198 -15.81 8.81 -12.22
N ILE A 199 -16.96 8.12 -12.30
CA ILE A 199 -17.46 7.55 -13.57
C ILE A 199 -17.72 8.67 -14.59
N ASP A 200 -18.39 9.74 -14.18
CA ASP A 200 -18.71 10.87 -15.08
C ASP A 200 -17.40 11.53 -15.57
N ALA A 201 -16.38 11.70 -14.72
CA ALA A 201 -15.08 12.23 -15.11
C ALA A 201 -14.36 11.35 -16.15
N PHE A 202 -14.46 10.02 -16.02
CA PHE A 202 -13.93 9.09 -17.04
C PHE A 202 -14.69 9.20 -18.36
N LEU A 203 -16.02 9.24 -18.31
CA LEU A 203 -16.88 9.30 -19.50
C LEU A 203 -16.79 10.63 -20.26
N GLU A 204 -16.39 11.72 -19.60
CA GLU A 204 -16.15 13.02 -20.24
C GLU A 204 -14.90 13.03 -21.13
N LYS A 205 -13.93 12.13 -20.86
CA LYS A 205 -12.67 12.01 -21.60
C LYS A 205 -12.85 11.00 -22.75
N THR A 206 -13.38 11.43 -23.89
CA THR A 206 -13.63 10.54 -25.06
C THR A 206 -12.39 10.34 -25.91
N ASP A 207 -11.93 11.42 -26.59
CA ASP A 207 -10.76 11.37 -27.47
C ASP A 207 -9.42 11.43 -26.70
N ASP A 208 -9.45 12.00 -25.47
CA ASP A 208 -8.33 12.09 -24.53
C ASP A 208 -8.45 11.03 -23.42
N ASN A 209 -9.00 9.85 -23.75
CA ASN A 209 -9.12 8.75 -22.78
C ASN A 209 -7.74 8.15 -22.49
N ALA A 210 -7.43 7.98 -21.19
CA ALA A 210 -6.15 7.46 -20.73
C ALA A 210 -5.77 6.12 -21.34
N LEU A 211 -6.73 5.19 -21.50
CA LEU A 211 -6.51 3.85 -22.06
C LEU A 211 -6.18 3.89 -23.56
N ILE A 212 -6.63 4.95 -24.27
CA ILE A 212 -6.27 5.16 -25.67
C ILE A 212 -4.86 5.76 -25.77
N ILE A 213 -4.55 6.76 -24.94
CA ILE A 213 -3.27 7.46 -24.98
C ILE A 213 -2.13 6.53 -24.57
N SER A 214 -2.23 5.86 -23.42
CA SER A 214 -1.18 4.96 -22.89
C SER A 214 -0.88 3.82 -23.87
N PHE A 215 -1.92 3.19 -24.42
CA PHE A 215 -1.74 2.14 -25.43
C PHE A 215 -1.09 2.65 -26.71
N ASN A 216 -1.53 3.81 -27.21
CA ASN A 216 -0.95 4.41 -28.41
C ASN A 216 0.53 4.75 -28.21
N ASP A 217 0.91 5.28 -27.05
CA ASP A 217 2.29 5.59 -26.71
C ASP A 217 3.14 4.31 -26.63
N ALA A 218 2.60 3.25 -26.04
CA ALA A 218 3.28 1.96 -26.01
C ALA A 218 3.49 1.36 -27.41
N VAL A 219 2.47 1.41 -28.27
CA VAL A 219 2.58 0.98 -29.67
C VAL A 219 3.62 1.80 -30.42
N ASP A 220 3.66 3.12 -30.24
CA ASP A 220 4.65 4.00 -30.89
C ASP A 220 6.08 3.79 -30.39
N ALA A 221 6.23 3.39 -29.14
CA ALA A 221 7.53 3.11 -28.53
C ALA A 221 8.09 1.72 -28.89
N TYR A 222 7.27 0.79 -29.39
CA TYR A 222 7.67 -0.59 -29.65
C TYR A 222 8.33 -0.74 -31.03
N GLU A 223 9.63 -1.07 -31.06
CA GLU A 223 10.43 -1.12 -32.30
C GLU A 223 10.09 -2.30 -33.25
N GLY A 224 9.30 -3.28 -32.80
CA GLY A 224 9.01 -4.52 -33.54
C GLY A 224 7.87 -4.40 -34.56
N LEU A 225 7.02 -3.37 -34.49
CA LEU A 225 5.81 -3.21 -35.29
C LEU A 225 6.08 -2.43 -36.60
N ASP A 226 5.46 -2.86 -37.68
CA ASP A 226 5.37 -2.03 -38.90
C ASP A 226 4.23 -1.01 -38.79
N GLU A 227 4.25 0.03 -39.62
CA GLU A 227 3.28 1.14 -39.61
C GLU A 227 1.82 0.64 -39.75
N ALA A 228 1.58 -0.40 -40.53
CA ALA A 228 0.23 -0.94 -40.73
C ALA A 228 -0.24 -1.76 -39.53
N GLY A 229 0.65 -2.54 -38.90
CA GLY A 229 0.39 -3.28 -37.69
C GLY A 229 0.12 -2.34 -36.51
N ALA A 230 0.99 -1.34 -36.32
CA ALA A 230 0.82 -0.31 -35.30
C ALA A 230 -0.54 0.41 -35.44
N GLN A 231 -0.91 0.86 -36.64
CA GLN A 231 -2.20 1.51 -36.84
C GLN A 231 -3.38 0.57 -36.58
N SER A 232 -3.27 -0.70 -37.00
CA SER A 232 -4.33 -1.70 -36.75
C SER A 232 -4.57 -1.95 -35.27
N LEU A 233 -3.51 -2.01 -34.43
CA LEU A 233 -3.62 -2.17 -33.00
C LEU A 233 -4.30 -0.97 -32.36
N LYS A 234 -3.89 0.25 -32.71
CA LYS A 234 -4.51 1.50 -32.22
C LYS A 234 -5.98 1.61 -32.57
N ASP A 235 -6.34 1.28 -33.84
CA ASP A 235 -7.74 1.33 -34.28
C ASP A 235 -8.60 0.30 -33.51
N ARG A 236 -8.06 -0.89 -33.22
CA ARG A 236 -8.76 -1.92 -32.45
C ARG A 236 -8.94 -1.53 -31.00
N ASN A 237 -7.90 -0.96 -30.36
CA ASN A 237 -8.02 -0.47 -28.99
C ASN A 237 -9.09 0.62 -28.89
N ALA A 238 -9.03 1.62 -29.75
CA ALA A 238 -10.03 2.71 -29.77
C ALA A 238 -11.45 2.17 -30.02
N GLN A 239 -11.59 1.13 -30.86
CA GLN A 239 -12.88 0.48 -31.09
C GLN A 239 -13.39 -0.22 -29.83
N LEU A 240 -12.56 -1.04 -29.15
CA LEU A 240 -12.93 -1.74 -27.92
C LEU A 240 -13.28 -0.77 -26.79
N ILE A 241 -12.48 0.28 -26.60
CA ILE A 241 -12.83 1.32 -25.61
C ILE A 241 -14.20 1.94 -25.89
N GLY A 242 -14.51 2.23 -27.16
CA GLY A 242 -15.80 2.82 -27.57
C GLY A 242 -16.99 1.88 -27.54
N GLU A 243 -16.80 0.60 -27.82
CA GLU A 243 -17.88 -0.40 -27.98
C GLU A 243 -18.12 -1.23 -26.72
N GLU A 244 -17.09 -1.46 -25.87
CA GLU A 244 -17.17 -2.29 -24.66
C GLU A 244 -17.01 -1.44 -23.38
N VAL A 245 -15.88 -0.71 -23.22
CA VAL A 245 -15.54 -0.06 -21.95
C VAL A 245 -16.48 1.11 -21.63
N ILE A 246 -16.65 2.06 -22.57
CA ILE A 246 -17.52 3.24 -22.34
C ILE A 246 -18.97 2.84 -22.07
N PRO A 247 -19.60 1.91 -22.83
CA PRO A 247 -20.94 1.44 -22.52
C PRO A 247 -21.05 0.72 -21.17
N ALA A 248 -20.02 -0.06 -20.76
CA ALA A 248 -19.99 -0.73 -19.46
C ALA A 248 -19.98 0.27 -18.31
N TYR A 249 -19.15 1.31 -18.34
CA TYR A 249 -19.15 2.39 -17.34
C TYR A 249 -20.49 3.15 -17.28
N GLN A 250 -21.14 3.40 -18.42
CA GLN A 250 -22.49 4.00 -18.45
C GLN A 250 -23.54 3.09 -17.83
N LYS A 251 -23.42 1.78 -18.03
CA LYS A 251 -24.28 0.77 -17.43
C LYS A 251 -24.10 0.71 -15.91
N VAL A 252 -22.84 0.70 -15.43
CA VAL A 252 -22.52 0.75 -13.99
C VAL A 252 -23.07 2.04 -13.36
N SER A 253 -22.87 3.22 -13.96
CA SER A 253 -23.44 4.48 -13.44
C SER A 253 -24.96 4.38 -13.25
N SER A 254 -25.67 3.92 -14.27
CA SER A 254 -27.14 3.76 -14.22
C SER A 254 -27.56 2.72 -13.19
N PHE A 255 -26.83 1.63 -13.07
CA PHE A 255 -27.07 0.55 -12.12
C PHE A 255 -26.92 1.06 -10.67
N LEU A 256 -25.80 1.72 -10.35
CA LEU A 256 -25.55 2.25 -9.01
C LEU A 256 -26.57 3.31 -8.60
N GLN A 257 -26.98 4.19 -9.53
CA GLN A 257 -28.04 5.17 -9.28
C GLN A 257 -29.36 4.50 -8.91
N ASN A 258 -29.72 3.38 -9.54
CA ASN A 258 -30.94 2.65 -9.25
C ASN A 258 -30.91 1.96 -7.86
N LEU A 259 -29.73 1.68 -7.32
CA LEU A 259 -29.54 1.09 -5.99
C LEU A 259 -29.42 2.14 -4.86
N SER A 260 -29.49 3.43 -5.18
CA SER A 260 -29.46 4.50 -4.19
C SER A 260 -30.52 4.28 -3.10
N GLY A 261 -30.09 4.38 -1.84
CA GLY A 261 -30.93 4.16 -0.67
C GLY A 261 -31.13 2.69 -0.27
N SER A 262 -30.40 1.76 -0.87
CA SER A 262 -30.44 0.32 -0.48
C SER A 262 -29.66 0.04 0.81
N ARG A 263 -28.80 0.94 1.29
CA ARG A 263 -28.02 0.78 2.53
C ARG A 263 -28.91 0.82 3.77
N ASN A 264 -28.80 -0.21 4.63
CA ASN A 264 -29.51 -0.31 5.90
C ASN A 264 -28.58 0.09 7.07
N GLY A 265 -28.24 1.36 7.21
CA GLY A 265 -27.35 1.82 8.28
C GLY A 265 -26.98 3.29 8.10
N GLY A 266 -26.12 3.79 8.99
CA GLY A 266 -25.48 5.10 8.84
C GLY A 266 -24.29 5.05 7.88
N ASP A 267 -23.46 6.08 7.89
CA ASP A 267 -22.33 6.19 6.96
C ASP A 267 -21.12 5.32 7.37
N ALA A 268 -20.88 5.16 8.68
CA ALA A 268 -19.79 4.33 9.18
C ALA A 268 -20.02 2.83 8.92
N VAL A 269 -18.94 2.10 8.76
CA VAL A 269 -18.98 0.63 8.58
C VAL A 269 -19.65 -0.06 9.76
N CYS A 270 -19.36 0.38 10.97
CA CYS A 270 -19.93 -0.17 12.21
C CYS A 270 -21.45 0.01 12.36
N ASP A 271 -22.08 0.83 11.51
CA ASP A 271 -23.53 1.03 11.48
C ASP A 271 -24.28 -0.09 10.73
N LEU A 272 -23.56 -0.88 9.96
CA LEU A 272 -24.10 -2.07 9.29
C LEU A 272 -24.11 -3.29 10.23
N GLU A 273 -24.98 -4.25 9.95
CA GLU A 273 -24.99 -5.52 10.70
C GLU A 273 -23.63 -6.23 10.53
N ASN A 274 -23.03 -6.71 11.61
CA ASN A 274 -21.66 -7.26 11.67
C ASN A 274 -20.54 -6.31 11.23
N GLY A 275 -20.82 -4.99 11.10
CA GLY A 275 -19.86 -4.02 10.61
C GLY A 275 -18.66 -3.82 11.54
N LYS A 276 -18.85 -3.98 12.87
CA LYS A 276 -17.75 -3.89 13.85
C LYS A 276 -16.79 -5.08 13.74
N GLU A 277 -17.35 -6.26 13.57
CA GLU A 277 -16.57 -7.50 13.39
C GLU A 277 -15.79 -7.47 12.07
N TYR A 278 -16.44 -7.05 10.99
CA TYR A 278 -15.75 -6.82 9.71
C TYR A 278 -14.64 -5.79 9.83
N TYR A 279 -14.93 -4.62 10.42
CA TYR A 279 -13.92 -3.57 10.52
C TYR A 279 -12.73 -3.99 11.41
N ALA A 280 -12.95 -4.80 12.45
CA ALA A 280 -11.86 -5.36 13.23
C ALA A 280 -10.94 -6.24 12.37
N SER A 281 -11.50 -7.08 11.48
CA SER A 281 -10.72 -7.87 10.52
C SER A 281 -10.01 -6.99 9.48
N LEU A 282 -10.69 -5.97 8.96
CA LEU A 282 -10.12 -4.99 8.04
C LEU A 282 -8.94 -4.26 8.69
N ALA A 283 -9.09 -3.82 9.95
CA ALA A 283 -8.04 -3.12 10.69
C ALA A 283 -6.80 -4.00 10.87
N VAL A 284 -6.96 -5.28 11.23
CA VAL A 284 -5.84 -6.25 11.30
C VAL A 284 -5.14 -6.36 9.94
N THR A 285 -5.91 -6.50 8.87
CA THR A 285 -5.37 -6.58 7.49
C THR A 285 -4.60 -5.34 7.09
N LYS A 286 -5.17 -4.17 7.33
CA LYS A 286 -4.61 -2.88 6.91
C LYS A 286 -3.41 -2.45 7.75
N THR A 287 -3.42 -2.76 9.04
CA THR A 287 -2.31 -2.42 9.95
C THR A 287 -1.17 -3.44 9.91
N GLY A 288 -1.43 -4.68 9.52
CA GLY A 288 -0.47 -5.78 9.66
C GLY A 288 -0.20 -6.16 11.12
N LYS A 289 -1.16 -5.87 12.02
CA LYS A 289 -1.08 -6.13 13.46
C LYS A 289 -2.33 -6.85 13.94
N ASN A 290 -2.17 -8.04 14.50
CA ASN A 290 -3.27 -8.80 15.09
C ASN A 290 -3.60 -8.29 16.51
N ALA A 291 -4.35 -7.20 16.58
CA ALA A 291 -4.77 -6.56 17.82
C ALA A 291 -6.23 -6.08 17.73
N ASP A 292 -6.87 -5.89 18.90
CA ASP A 292 -8.20 -5.27 18.92
C ASP A 292 -8.13 -3.77 18.58
N VAL A 293 -9.25 -3.22 18.10
CA VAL A 293 -9.35 -1.84 17.63
C VAL A 293 -8.91 -0.82 18.69
N GLN A 294 -9.21 -1.08 19.98
CA GLN A 294 -8.80 -0.17 21.07
C GLN A 294 -7.28 -0.18 21.24
N SER A 295 -6.65 -1.34 21.15
CA SER A 295 -5.19 -1.47 21.24
C SER A 295 -4.50 -0.76 20.07
N LEU A 296 -5.06 -0.86 18.86
CA LEU A 296 -4.56 -0.12 17.69
C LEU A 296 -4.69 1.40 17.89
N LEU A 297 -5.82 1.87 18.42
CA LEU A 297 -6.04 3.28 18.76
C LEU A 297 -5.07 3.77 19.84
N ASP A 298 -4.80 2.95 20.85
CA ASP A 298 -3.85 3.30 21.91
C ASP A 298 -2.43 3.49 21.35
N THR A 299 -2.00 2.68 20.36
CA THR A 299 -0.73 2.85 19.64
C THR A 299 -0.65 4.21 18.92
N CYS A 300 -1.72 4.62 18.23
CA CYS A 300 -1.80 5.95 17.62
C CYS A 300 -1.71 7.07 18.65
N ASN A 301 -2.43 6.94 19.77
CA ASN A 301 -2.41 7.91 20.85
C ASN A 301 -1.03 8.06 21.50
N ASP A 302 -0.29 6.98 21.69
CA ASP A 302 1.06 7.01 22.25
C ASP A 302 2.01 7.79 21.36
N PHE A 303 1.95 7.58 20.04
CA PHE A 303 2.71 8.38 19.08
C PHE A 303 2.31 9.86 19.14
N ILE A 304 1.01 10.19 19.04
CA ILE A 304 0.52 11.58 19.06
C ILE A 304 1.00 12.28 20.31
N ASN A 305 0.85 11.67 21.49
CA ASN A 305 1.26 12.25 22.76
C ASN A 305 2.78 12.55 22.81
N ARG A 306 3.60 11.71 22.20
CA ARG A 306 5.06 11.92 22.14
C ARG A 306 5.44 12.98 21.12
N ALA A 307 4.93 12.87 19.88
CA ALA A 307 5.22 13.77 18.79
C ALA A 307 4.78 15.22 19.08
N MET A 308 3.62 15.39 19.70
CA MET A 308 3.10 16.71 20.08
C MET A 308 4.01 17.48 21.02
N GLN A 309 4.85 16.83 21.85
CA GLN A 309 5.79 17.53 22.71
C GLN A 309 6.85 18.28 21.89
N ASP A 310 7.42 17.62 20.89
CA ASP A 310 8.45 18.21 20.02
C ASP A 310 7.82 19.23 19.05
N TYR A 311 6.65 18.91 18.51
CA TYR A 311 5.89 19.81 17.63
C TYR A 311 5.53 21.13 18.32
N LEU A 312 4.99 21.07 19.54
CA LEU A 312 4.66 22.26 20.34
C LEU A 312 5.89 23.09 20.67
N ALA A 313 7.05 22.48 20.86
CA ALA A 313 8.30 23.21 21.11
C ALA A 313 8.70 24.09 19.93
N VAL A 314 8.32 23.73 18.70
CA VAL A 314 8.57 24.52 17.49
C VAL A 314 7.47 25.57 17.28
N ILE A 315 6.20 25.17 17.25
CA ILE A 315 5.09 26.08 16.88
C ILE A 315 4.78 27.17 17.93
N GLN A 316 5.28 27.04 19.16
CA GLN A 316 5.15 28.06 20.20
C GLN A 316 6.24 29.16 20.10
N LYS A 317 7.16 29.08 19.16
CA LYS A 317 8.17 30.13 18.91
C LYS A 317 7.50 31.36 18.30
N ASP A 318 8.03 32.56 18.62
CA ASP A 318 7.54 33.82 18.08
C ASP A 318 7.95 34.03 16.60
N ASP A 319 8.96 33.31 16.12
CA ASP A 319 9.43 33.36 14.73
C ASP A 319 8.85 32.18 13.94
N TYR A 320 8.01 32.46 12.97
CA TYR A 320 7.35 31.48 12.10
C TYR A 320 8.03 31.38 10.72
N SER A 321 9.23 31.93 10.53
CA SER A 321 9.91 31.94 9.23
C SER A 321 10.21 30.53 8.73
N TYR A 322 10.43 29.55 9.63
CA TYR A 322 10.66 28.15 9.32
C TYR A 322 9.55 27.50 8.50
N MET A 323 8.29 27.95 8.66
CA MET A 323 7.13 27.42 7.92
C MET A 323 7.18 27.76 6.42
N TYR A 324 8.03 28.70 6.02
CA TYR A 324 8.18 29.19 4.65
C TYR A 324 9.56 28.89 4.07
N GLU A 325 10.34 28.05 4.74
CA GLU A 325 11.60 27.59 4.18
C GLU A 325 11.33 26.59 3.06
N GLU A 326 12.04 26.71 1.95
CA GLU A 326 11.90 25.87 0.77
C GLU A 326 13.24 25.22 0.45
N ILE A 327 13.20 23.97 0.01
CA ILE A 327 14.35 23.22 -0.48
C ILE A 327 14.73 23.77 -1.85
N GLU A 328 16.01 24.15 -2.02
CA GLU A 328 16.54 24.67 -3.27
C GLU A 328 17.18 23.52 -4.09
N MET A 329 16.36 22.72 -4.76
CA MET A 329 16.76 21.69 -5.71
C MET A 329 15.97 21.86 -7.01
N GLU A 330 16.61 21.58 -8.18
CA GLU A 330 16.06 21.95 -9.48
C GLU A 330 15.25 20.82 -10.15
N SER A 331 15.42 19.56 -9.71
CA SER A 331 14.73 18.41 -10.34
C SER A 331 14.51 17.26 -9.36
N ALA A 332 13.60 16.36 -9.73
CA ALA A 332 13.34 15.12 -9.01
C ALA A 332 14.59 14.24 -8.88
N GLU A 333 15.41 14.17 -9.93
CA GLU A 333 16.65 13.40 -9.93
C GLU A 333 17.69 13.99 -8.94
N GLU A 334 17.78 15.33 -8.85
CA GLU A 334 18.66 15.98 -7.86
C GLU A 334 18.22 15.66 -6.43
N ILE A 335 16.92 15.67 -6.17
CA ILE A 335 16.37 15.30 -4.87
C ILE A 335 16.70 13.84 -4.54
N LEU A 336 16.46 12.91 -5.47
CA LEU A 336 16.72 11.49 -5.25
C LEU A 336 18.21 11.18 -5.05
N ASP A 337 19.09 11.82 -5.83
CA ASP A 337 20.54 11.69 -5.65
C ASP A 337 20.96 12.24 -4.27
N TYR A 338 20.40 13.38 -3.85
CA TYR A 338 20.64 13.93 -2.53
C TYR A 338 20.19 12.98 -1.42
N LEU A 339 18.95 12.50 -1.47
CA LEU A 339 18.39 11.58 -0.48
C LEU A 339 19.21 10.29 -0.38
N LYS A 340 19.58 9.72 -1.52
CA LYS A 340 20.45 8.53 -1.59
C LYS A 340 21.79 8.74 -0.91
N ASP A 341 22.41 9.91 -1.07
CA ASP A 341 23.68 10.25 -0.44
C ASP A 341 23.58 10.39 1.09
N GLN A 342 22.37 10.64 1.64
CA GLN A 342 22.14 10.74 3.08
C GLN A 342 21.93 9.39 3.78
N MET A 343 21.68 8.30 3.09
CA MET A 343 21.31 6.97 3.63
C MET A 343 22.43 6.25 4.40
N LYS A 344 23.28 6.96 5.13
CA LYS A 344 24.49 6.43 5.80
C LYS A 344 24.19 5.54 7.01
N ASP A 345 23.02 5.73 7.62
CA ASP A 345 22.56 4.98 8.78
C ASP A 345 21.54 3.87 8.42
N LEU A 346 21.44 3.55 7.14
CA LEU A 346 20.62 2.48 6.61
C LEU A 346 21.49 1.32 6.10
N PRO A 347 20.98 0.09 6.09
CA PRO A 347 21.62 -1.04 5.42
C PRO A 347 22.02 -0.72 3.98
N GLU A 348 23.13 -1.28 3.53
CA GLU A 348 23.62 -1.07 2.17
C GLU A 348 22.67 -1.74 1.16
N MET A 349 22.27 -0.99 0.13
CA MET A 349 21.41 -1.51 -0.93
C MET A 349 22.21 -1.92 -2.16
N PRO A 350 21.73 -2.90 -2.96
CA PRO A 350 22.31 -3.22 -4.26
C PRO A 350 22.34 -2.03 -5.20
N GLN A 351 23.24 -2.07 -6.17
CA GLN A 351 23.26 -1.06 -7.24
C GLN A 351 22.13 -1.32 -8.22
N VAL A 352 21.17 -0.41 -8.31
CA VAL A 352 20.03 -0.48 -9.23
C VAL A 352 19.96 0.74 -10.13
N GLN A 353 19.37 0.57 -11.30
CA GLN A 353 18.98 1.67 -12.16
C GLN A 353 17.58 2.14 -11.78
N TRP A 354 17.36 3.43 -11.83
CA TRP A 354 16.06 4.04 -11.60
C TRP A 354 15.86 5.24 -12.52
N LYS A 355 14.62 5.59 -12.74
CA LYS A 355 14.23 6.77 -13.50
C LYS A 355 12.97 7.39 -12.91
N VAL A 356 12.79 8.67 -13.18
CA VAL A 356 11.57 9.41 -12.91
C VAL A 356 10.85 9.66 -14.23
N SER A 357 9.54 9.57 -14.21
CA SER A 357 8.67 10.03 -15.30
C SER A 357 7.46 10.76 -14.71
N TYR A 358 6.87 11.64 -15.50
CA TYR A 358 5.65 12.34 -15.09
C TYR A 358 4.44 11.65 -15.72
N LEU A 359 3.34 11.60 -14.96
CA LEU A 359 2.07 11.11 -15.46
C LEU A 359 1.56 12.04 -16.56
N ASP A 360 0.96 11.44 -17.59
CA ASP A 360 0.17 12.22 -18.53
C ASP A 360 -1.03 12.83 -17.79
N PRO A 361 -1.37 14.10 -18.02
CA PRO A 361 -2.53 14.74 -17.36
C PRO A 361 -3.86 14.01 -17.60
N SER A 362 -3.98 13.18 -18.65
CA SER A 362 -5.18 12.36 -18.89
C SER A 362 -5.34 11.20 -17.91
N ILE A 363 -4.22 10.74 -17.32
CA ILE A 363 -4.16 9.64 -16.35
C ILE A 363 -4.08 10.20 -14.91
N ALA A 364 -3.63 11.45 -14.76
CA ALA A 364 -3.43 12.08 -13.47
C ALA A 364 -4.76 12.19 -12.71
N SER A 365 -4.79 11.63 -11.50
CA SER A 365 -5.90 11.73 -10.55
C SER A 365 -5.56 12.76 -9.46
N ASP A 366 -6.55 13.50 -9.00
CA ASP A 366 -6.36 14.46 -7.89
C ASP A 366 -5.96 13.77 -6.57
N SER A 367 -6.11 12.46 -6.47
CA SER A 367 -5.80 11.67 -5.27
C SER A 367 -4.38 11.09 -5.25
N ILE A 368 -3.65 11.08 -6.37
CA ILE A 368 -2.33 10.45 -6.50
C ILE A 368 -1.26 11.53 -6.67
N ASN A 369 -0.29 11.58 -5.77
CA ASN A 369 0.88 12.46 -5.89
C ASN A 369 2.00 11.84 -6.73
N ALA A 370 2.32 10.60 -6.45
CA ALA A 370 3.28 9.79 -7.19
C ALA A 370 3.09 8.32 -6.82
N TYR A 371 3.76 7.43 -7.52
CA TYR A 371 3.91 6.03 -7.14
C TYR A 371 5.19 5.42 -7.71
N TYR A 372 5.70 4.43 -6.98
CA TYR A 372 6.78 3.59 -7.44
C TYR A 372 6.21 2.37 -8.17
N VAL A 373 6.62 2.19 -9.43
CA VAL A 373 6.24 1.00 -10.21
C VAL A 373 7.14 -0.15 -9.79
N ILE A 374 6.56 -1.11 -9.10
CA ILE A 374 7.27 -2.32 -8.65
C ILE A 374 7.63 -3.16 -9.89
N PRO A 375 8.92 -3.44 -10.13
CA PRO A 375 9.32 -4.26 -11.28
C PRO A 375 8.98 -5.74 -11.05
N PRO A 376 8.89 -6.54 -12.14
CA PRO A 376 8.74 -7.98 -12.02
C PRO A 376 9.82 -8.62 -11.13
N VAL A 377 9.43 -9.65 -10.40
CA VAL A 377 10.30 -10.37 -9.45
C VAL A 377 11.58 -10.88 -10.10
N ASP A 378 11.47 -11.31 -11.34
CA ASP A 378 12.57 -11.88 -12.13
C ASP A 378 13.30 -10.86 -13.03
N ASP A 379 12.89 -9.59 -13.01
CA ASP A 379 13.64 -8.49 -13.65
C ASP A 379 13.55 -7.17 -12.85
N ARG A 380 14.39 -7.03 -11.85
CA ARG A 380 14.49 -5.86 -10.97
C ARG A 380 15.42 -4.75 -11.50
N SER A 381 15.78 -4.82 -12.77
CA SER A 381 16.74 -3.88 -13.36
C SER A 381 16.15 -2.50 -13.65
N SER A 382 14.82 -2.38 -13.75
CA SER A 382 14.12 -1.13 -14.11
C SER A 382 13.18 -0.67 -13.00
N ASN A 383 13.59 0.35 -12.25
CA ASN A 383 12.78 0.96 -11.21
C ASN A 383 12.29 2.32 -11.70
N VAL A 384 10.98 2.53 -11.68
CA VAL A 384 10.35 3.74 -12.21
C VAL A 384 9.51 4.39 -11.13
N MET A 385 9.72 5.68 -10.89
CA MET A 385 8.81 6.51 -10.10
C MET A 385 8.02 7.38 -11.05
N LYS A 386 6.72 7.41 -10.90
CA LYS A 386 5.82 8.26 -11.67
C LYS A 386 5.25 9.35 -10.79
N ILE A 387 5.38 10.60 -11.23
CA ILE A 387 4.98 11.80 -10.48
C ILE A 387 3.79 12.44 -11.16
N ASN A 388 2.76 12.76 -10.39
CA ASN A 388 1.68 13.64 -10.80
C ASN A 388 2.15 15.10 -10.63
N GLY A 389 2.59 15.72 -11.73
CA GLY A 389 3.12 17.08 -11.70
C GLY A 389 2.09 18.15 -11.36
N ASP A 390 0.79 17.86 -11.45
CA ASP A 390 -0.28 18.79 -11.08
C ASP A 390 -0.49 18.83 -9.55
N ASN A 391 -0.26 17.71 -8.86
CA ASN A 391 -0.40 17.60 -7.41
C ASN A 391 0.89 17.97 -6.68
N VAL A 392 2.04 17.60 -7.21
CA VAL A 392 3.35 17.84 -6.61
C VAL A 392 3.98 19.08 -7.25
N SER A 393 3.54 20.27 -6.80
CA SER A 393 3.84 21.55 -7.47
C SER A 393 4.96 22.37 -6.80
N ASP A 394 5.35 22.09 -5.56
CA ASP A 394 6.43 22.76 -4.84
C ASP A 394 7.53 21.76 -4.44
N THR A 395 8.73 22.28 -4.20
CA THR A 395 9.92 21.46 -3.96
C THR A 395 9.87 20.69 -2.65
N ASN A 396 9.23 21.23 -1.60
CA ASN A 396 9.09 20.55 -0.32
C ASN A 396 8.16 19.32 -0.44
N SER A 397 7.03 19.49 -1.11
CA SER A 397 6.11 18.39 -1.43
C SER A 397 6.78 17.33 -2.30
N MET A 398 7.54 17.74 -3.31
CA MET A 398 8.31 16.81 -4.15
C MET A 398 9.37 16.06 -3.36
N TYR A 399 10.07 16.73 -2.44
CA TYR A 399 11.08 16.11 -1.59
C TYR A 399 10.48 15.01 -0.69
N GLU A 400 9.37 15.30 -0.03
CA GLU A 400 8.64 14.35 0.81
C GLU A 400 8.12 13.17 -0.01
N THR A 401 7.44 13.44 -1.13
CA THR A 401 6.92 12.41 -2.04
C THR A 401 8.03 11.49 -2.58
N LEU A 402 9.16 12.05 -3.00
CA LEU A 402 10.29 11.27 -3.49
C LEU A 402 11.04 10.51 -2.37
N ALA A 403 10.95 10.98 -1.14
CA ALA A 403 11.41 10.20 0.01
C ALA A 403 10.53 8.98 0.25
N HIS A 404 9.21 9.12 0.07
CA HIS A 404 8.22 8.04 0.18
C HIS A 404 8.40 7.00 -0.93
N GLU A 405 8.37 7.42 -2.20
CA GLU A 405 8.39 6.52 -3.36
C GLU A 405 9.79 5.99 -3.69
N GLY A 406 10.82 6.78 -3.42
CA GLY A 406 12.20 6.52 -3.84
C GLY A 406 13.13 6.14 -2.71
N PHE A 407 13.92 7.12 -2.24
CA PHE A 407 14.96 6.95 -1.24
C PHE A 407 14.69 7.82 0.01
N PRO A 408 14.59 7.19 1.20
CA PRO A 408 14.76 5.77 1.54
C PRO A 408 13.46 4.95 1.59
N GLY A 409 12.39 5.37 0.89
CA GLY A 409 11.08 4.75 0.93
C GLY A 409 10.94 3.48 0.10
N HIS A 410 9.86 3.38 -0.70
CA HIS A 410 9.46 2.15 -1.38
C HIS A 410 10.51 1.53 -2.29
N LEU A 411 11.21 2.33 -3.13
CA LEU A 411 12.26 1.79 -4.00
C LEU A 411 13.38 1.16 -3.18
N TYR A 412 13.89 1.87 -2.18
CA TYR A 412 14.95 1.35 -1.30
C TYR A 412 14.46 0.09 -0.57
N GLN A 413 13.27 0.14 0.03
CA GLN A 413 12.68 -0.98 0.74
C GLN A 413 12.56 -2.20 -0.16
N ASN A 414 11.97 -2.05 -1.35
CA ASN A 414 11.73 -3.13 -2.30
C ASN A 414 13.05 -3.78 -2.74
N VAL A 415 14.02 -2.97 -3.20
CA VAL A 415 15.31 -3.48 -3.68
C VAL A 415 16.09 -4.20 -2.56
N THR A 416 16.12 -3.62 -1.35
CA THR A 416 16.84 -4.19 -0.22
C THR A 416 16.16 -5.46 0.29
N TYR A 417 14.84 -5.45 0.33
CA TYR A 417 14.03 -6.55 0.78
C TYR A 417 14.17 -7.80 -0.09
N TYR A 418 14.03 -7.64 -1.40
CA TYR A 418 14.08 -8.78 -2.31
C TYR A 418 15.49 -9.32 -2.58
N GLU A 419 16.52 -8.52 -2.36
CA GLU A 419 17.89 -9.04 -2.39
C GLU A 419 18.16 -9.97 -1.20
N ASN A 420 17.43 -9.77 -0.09
CA ASN A 420 17.57 -10.52 1.15
C ASN A 420 16.44 -11.53 1.39
N ALA A 421 15.43 -11.60 0.52
CA ALA A 421 14.35 -12.57 0.67
C ALA A 421 14.86 -13.98 0.39
N ASP A 422 14.60 -14.89 1.33
CA ASP A 422 15.06 -16.27 1.26
C ASP A 422 14.21 -17.11 0.30
N HIS A 423 12.96 -16.67 0.04
CA HIS A 423 12.04 -17.33 -0.88
C HIS A 423 11.17 -16.35 -1.66
N ILE A 424 10.84 -16.70 -2.92
CA ILE A 424 10.03 -15.88 -3.81
C ILE A 424 8.58 -15.67 -3.29
N MET A 425 8.08 -16.59 -2.46
CA MET A 425 6.76 -16.49 -1.82
C MET A 425 6.56 -15.18 -1.06
N ARG A 426 7.64 -14.59 -0.56
CA ARG A 426 7.66 -13.32 0.14
C ARG A 426 7.02 -12.15 -0.64
N TYR A 427 6.97 -12.25 -1.98
CA TYR A 427 6.25 -11.29 -2.82
C TYR A 427 4.75 -11.25 -2.59
N MET A 428 4.18 -12.42 -2.23
CA MET A 428 2.75 -12.59 -2.04
C MET A 428 2.30 -12.29 -0.61
N THR A 429 3.24 -12.04 0.31
CA THR A 429 2.96 -12.01 1.76
C THR A 429 3.39 -10.74 2.47
N SER A 430 3.56 -9.63 1.73
CA SER A 430 4.02 -8.35 2.32
C SER A 430 2.88 -7.59 3.01
N PRO A 431 2.88 -7.42 4.35
CA PRO A 431 1.86 -6.66 5.04
C PRO A 431 1.92 -5.18 4.66
N ILE A 432 0.81 -4.64 4.15
CA ILE A 432 0.74 -3.25 3.68
C ILE A 432 1.03 -2.24 4.80
N GLY A 433 0.61 -2.51 6.04
CA GLY A 433 0.89 -1.62 7.18
C GLY A 433 2.38 -1.47 7.48
N TYR A 434 3.17 -2.52 7.23
CA TYR A 434 4.63 -2.42 7.34
C TYR A 434 5.23 -1.65 6.17
N THR A 435 4.79 -1.90 4.94
CA THR A 435 5.36 -1.26 3.74
C THR A 435 5.08 0.23 3.71
N GLU A 436 3.85 0.63 3.94
CA GLU A 436 3.45 2.04 4.01
C GLU A 436 3.99 2.74 5.26
N GLY A 437 3.94 2.03 6.40
CA GLY A 437 4.53 2.54 7.65
C GLY A 437 6.02 2.85 7.52
N TRP A 438 6.78 2.02 6.78
CA TRP A 438 8.16 2.29 6.45
C TRP A 438 8.31 3.53 5.57
N ALA A 439 7.50 3.67 4.52
CA ALA A 439 7.57 4.81 3.61
C ALA A 439 7.25 6.14 4.33
N MET A 440 6.27 6.16 5.22
CA MET A 440 5.98 7.29 6.10
C MET A 440 7.14 7.59 7.08
N TYR A 441 7.76 6.54 7.61
CA TYR A 441 8.96 6.70 8.44
C TYR A 441 10.15 7.26 7.64
N ALA A 442 10.27 6.87 6.37
CA ALA A 442 11.27 7.38 5.43
C ALA A 442 11.12 8.88 5.16
N GLU A 443 9.89 9.39 5.06
CA GLU A 443 9.62 10.84 4.99
C GLU A 443 10.17 11.58 6.21
N MET A 444 9.92 11.07 7.42
CA MET A 444 10.46 11.66 8.64
C MET A 444 12.00 11.63 8.68
N LEU A 445 12.62 10.56 8.19
CA LEU A 445 14.07 10.49 8.05
C LEU A 445 14.59 11.54 7.05
N ALA A 446 13.93 11.65 5.91
CA ALA A 446 14.30 12.60 4.86
C ALA A 446 14.27 14.04 5.38
N TRP A 447 13.23 14.42 6.10
CA TRP A 447 13.19 15.75 6.74
C TRP A 447 14.34 15.97 7.71
N SER A 448 14.77 14.95 8.46
CA SER A 448 15.94 15.07 9.34
C SER A 448 17.27 15.28 8.61
N TRP A 449 17.30 14.99 7.31
CA TRP A 449 18.47 15.16 6.42
C TRP A 449 18.37 16.40 5.55
N SER A 450 17.23 17.07 5.50
CA SER A 450 17.02 18.20 4.60
C SER A 450 17.96 19.37 4.92
N PRO A 451 18.29 20.22 3.93
CA PRO A 451 19.17 21.36 4.14
C PRO A 451 18.52 22.54 4.89
N LEU A 452 17.25 22.43 5.28
CA LEU A 452 16.50 23.46 5.98
C LEU A 452 16.94 23.58 7.44
N SER A 453 16.40 24.57 8.16
CA SER A 453 16.64 24.71 9.60
C SER A 453 16.04 23.53 10.41
N ASP A 454 16.61 23.28 11.60
CA ASP A 454 16.11 22.24 12.50
C ASP A 454 14.62 22.45 12.85
N ASP A 455 14.15 23.70 12.94
CA ASP A 455 12.75 24.03 13.22
C ASP A 455 11.86 23.71 12.02
N ALA A 456 12.29 24.02 10.80
CA ALA A 456 11.57 23.66 9.58
C ALA A 456 11.48 22.13 9.43
N ASN A 457 12.59 21.44 9.61
CA ASN A 457 12.65 19.98 9.54
C ASN A 457 11.69 19.32 10.55
N THR A 458 11.72 19.78 11.79
CA THR A 458 10.80 19.28 12.83
C THR A 458 9.35 19.60 12.50
N PHE A 459 9.09 20.82 12.02
CA PHE A 459 7.73 21.24 11.65
C PHE A 459 7.16 20.41 10.51
N PHE A 460 7.85 20.26 9.39
CA PHE A 460 7.35 19.49 8.24
C PHE A 460 7.19 18.02 8.59
N ALA A 461 8.21 17.36 9.16
CA ALA A 461 8.16 15.97 9.54
C ALA A 461 6.99 15.65 10.47
N LEU A 462 6.82 16.44 11.54
CA LEU A 462 5.78 16.16 12.54
C LEU A 462 4.40 16.63 12.11
N SER A 463 4.27 17.64 11.25
CA SER A 463 2.96 18.04 10.71
C SER A 463 2.34 16.92 9.90
N THR A 464 3.07 16.34 8.95
CA THR A 464 2.61 15.22 8.13
C THR A 464 2.34 13.99 9.01
N ALA A 465 3.32 13.59 9.83
CA ALA A 465 3.20 12.40 10.67
C ALA A 465 2.00 12.45 11.63
N ILE A 466 1.80 13.58 12.32
CA ILE A 466 0.68 13.74 13.26
C ILE A 466 -0.67 13.68 12.53
N ASN A 467 -0.79 14.28 11.35
CA ASN A 467 -2.03 14.26 10.59
C ASN A 467 -2.40 12.83 10.18
N TYR A 468 -1.49 12.08 9.57
CA TYR A 468 -1.77 10.70 9.17
C TYR A 468 -2.13 9.79 10.34
N VAL A 469 -1.44 9.94 11.48
CA VAL A 469 -1.76 9.14 12.68
C VAL A 469 -3.07 9.59 13.32
N LEU A 470 -3.41 10.89 13.28
CA LEU A 470 -4.69 11.41 13.75
C LEU A 470 -5.85 10.86 12.91
N ASP A 471 -5.71 10.87 11.60
CA ASP A 471 -6.72 10.33 10.68
C ASP A 471 -6.92 8.83 10.92
N ALA A 472 -5.85 8.05 11.12
CA ALA A 472 -5.93 6.64 11.49
C ALA A 472 -6.61 6.43 12.85
N ALA A 473 -6.34 7.27 13.84
CA ALA A 473 -7.01 7.20 15.15
C ALA A 473 -8.51 7.50 15.03
N VAL A 474 -8.89 8.49 14.20
CA VAL A 474 -10.31 8.81 13.96
C VAL A 474 -11.00 7.70 13.19
N ASP A 475 -10.35 7.09 12.20
CA ASP A 475 -10.88 5.94 11.45
C ASP A 475 -11.18 4.76 12.40
N LEU A 476 -10.21 4.37 13.24
CA LEU A 476 -10.41 3.35 14.27
C LEU A 476 -11.57 3.69 15.22
N GLY A 477 -11.68 4.96 15.60
CA GLY A 477 -12.74 5.46 16.46
C GLY A 477 -14.11 5.39 15.82
N VAL A 478 -14.25 5.91 14.61
CA VAL A 478 -15.54 6.00 13.89
C VAL A 478 -15.98 4.63 13.41
N ASN A 479 -15.19 3.97 12.57
CA ASN A 479 -15.59 2.73 11.91
C ASN A 479 -15.50 1.50 12.83
N GLY A 480 -14.60 1.50 13.82
CA GLY A 480 -14.41 0.39 14.74
C GLY A 480 -15.18 0.53 16.05
N LEU A 481 -15.06 1.67 16.73
CA LEU A 481 -15.68 1.88 18.06
C LEU A 481 -17.06 2.53 17.97
N GLY A 482 -17.43 3.14 16.85
CA GLY A 482 -18.72 3.76 16.61
C GLY A 482 -18.80 5.19 17.15
N TRP A 483 -17.71 5.97 17.02
CA TRP A 483 -17.72 7.39 17.37
C TRP A 483 -18.64 8.16 16.44
N SER A 484 -19.43 9.04 17.03
CA SER A 484 -20.17 10.10 16.34
C SER A 484 -19.26 11.30 16.04
N VAL A 485 -19.73 12.24 15.24
CA VAL A 485 -19.04 13.53 15.03
C VAL A 485 -18.75 14.23 16.38
N ASP A 486 -19.69 14.20 17.33
CA ASP A 486 -19.52 14.80 18.67
C ASP A 486 -18.39 14.07 19.45
N ASP A 487 -18.23 12.74 19.28
CA ASP A 487 -17.13 11.98 19.90
C ASP A 487 -15.80 12.33 19.26
N VAL A 488 -15.76 12.53 17.94
CA VAL A 488 -14.55 13.01 17.22
C VAL A 488 -14.19 14.43 17.68
N GLU A 489 -15.16 15.37 17.79
CA GLU A 489 -14.92 16.72 18.34
C GLU A 489 -14.27 16.64 19.72
N LYS A 490 -14.82 15.82 20.60
CA LYS A 490 -14.31 15.63 21.95
C LYS A 490 -12.90 15.01 21.96
N TYR A 491 -12.65 14.00 21.12
CA TYR A 491 -11.34 13.40 20.99
C TYR A 491 -10.29 14.42 20.53
N LEU A 492 -10.61 15.22 19.51
CA LEU A 492 -9.73 16.30 19.03
C LEU A 492 -9.39 17.31 20.14
N GLU A 493 -10.41 17.74 20.91
CA GLU A 493 -10.19 18.65 22.05
C GLU A 493 -9.29 18.03 23.13
N GLU A 494 -9.47 16.74 23.45
CA GLU A 494 -8.66 16.01 24.43
C GLU A 494 -7.21 15.86 23.97
N GLN A 495 -6.98 15.70 22.67
CA GLN A 495 -5.64 15.65 22.07
C GLN A 495 -5.03 17.04 21.80
N GLY A 496 -5.79 18.12 22.01
CA GLY A 496 -5.32 19.49 21.83
C GLY A 496 -5.42 20.03 20.39
N PHE A 497 -6.21 19.38 19.53
CA PHE A 497 -6.47 19.80 18.15
C PHE A 497 -7.69 20.70 18.03
N ASN A 498 -7.86 21.30 16.84
CA ASN A 498 -9.02 22.10 16.51
C ASN A 498 -10.24 21.19 16.23
N SER A 499 -11.21 21.17 17.13
CA SER A 499 -12.41 20.34 16.99
C SER A 499 -13.33 20.72 15.82
N MET A 500 -13.17 21.93 15.23
CA MET A 500 -13.97 22.34 14.06
C MET A 500 -13.77 21.48 12.81
N ILE A 501 -12.70 20.69 12.75
CA ILE A 501 -12.42 19.76 11.64
C ILE A 501 -13.11 18.41 11.78
N ALA A 502 -13.77 18.13 12.91
CA ALA A 502 -14.39 16.85 13.19
C ALA A 502 -15.39 16.39 12.11
N PRO A 503 -16.27 17.26 11.57
CA PRO A 503 -17.16 16.84 10.49
C PRO A 503 -16.41 16.40 9.23
N ASP A 504 -15.35 17.11 8.84
CA ASP A 504 -14.57 16.80 7.64
C ASP A 504 -13.79 15.50 7.82
N LEU A 505 -13.21 15.26 9.01
CA LEU A 505 -12.53 14.00 9.33
C LEU A 505 -13.50 12.82 9.39
N TYR A 506 -14.67 13.01 9.99
CA TYR A 506 -15.70 11.98 10.04
C TYR A 506 -16.13 11.58 8.62
N GLU A 507 -16.40 12.56 7.75
CA GLU A 507 -16.73 12.32 6.34
C GLU A 507 -15.60 11.57 5.65
N PHE A 508 -14.35 12.00 5.78
CA PHE A 508 -13.18 11.37 5.17
C PHE A 508 -13.07 9.88 5.53
N VAL A 509 -13.12 9.53 6.82
CA VAL A 509 -12.94 8.13 7.24
C VAL A 509 -14.16 7.25 6.95
N THR A 510 -15.35 7.83 6.80
CA THR A 510 -16.54 7.06 6.39
C THR A 510 -16.63 6.87 4.88
N LEU A 511 -16.02 7.76 4.08
CA LEU A 511 -15.87 7.58 2.63
C LEU A 511 -14.87 6.47 2.29
N GLN A 512 -13.78 6.36 3.02
CA GLN A 512 -12.67 5.44 2.73
C GLN A 512 -12.22 4.65 3.98
N PRO A 513 -13.07 3.77 4.54
CA PRO A 513 -12.76 3.04 5.76
C PRO A 513 -11.48 2.20 5.64
N GLY A 514 -10.57 2.33 6.59
CA GLY A 514 -9.34 1.57 6.67
C GLY A 514 -8.22 2.01 5.72
N THR A 515 -8.48 2.91 4.78
CA THR A 515 -7.49 3.31 3.76
C THR A 515 -6.29 4.03 4.35
N ILE A 516 -6.48 4.81 5.40
CA ILE A 516 -5.40 5.56 6.06
C ILE A 516 -4.59 4.72 7.07
N LEU A 517 -5.11 3.56 7.48
CA LEU A 517 -4.49 2.75 8.52
C LEU A 517 -3.06 2.28 8.19
N PRO A 518 -2.74 1.78 6.98
CA PRO A 518 -1.38 1.38 6.65
C PRO A 518 -0.35 2.49 6.88
N TYR A 519 -0.71 3.70 6.51
CA TYR A 519 0.13 4.90 6.60
C TYR A 519 0.26 5.38 8.05
N GLY A 520 -0.85 5.78 8.65
CA GLY A 520 -0.87 6.41 9.98
C GLY A 520 -0.53 5.42 11.10
N TYR A 521 -1.17 4.25 11.13
CA TYR A 521 -0.87 3.22 12.13
C TYR A 521 0.54 2.65 11.95
N GLY A 522 0.92 2.30 10.70
CA GLY A 522 2.24 1.74 10.41
C GLY A 522 3.38 2.66 10.84
N LEU A 523 3.24 3.98 10.59
CA LEU A 523 4.17 4.97 11.11
C LEU A 523 4.20 5.01 12.63
N ALA A 524 3.02 5.05 13.29
CA ALA A 524 2.92 5.11 14.74
C ALA A 524 3.61 3.92 15.40
N GLU A 525 3.42 2.72 14.88
CA GLU A 525 4.04 1.49 15.37
C GLU A 525 5.57 1.55 15.27
N LEU A 526 6.12 1.87 14.09
CA LEU A 526 7.57 1.98 13.89
C LEU A 526 8.20 3.07 14.76
N MET A 527 7.53 4.20 14.92
CA MET A 527 8.02 5.30 15.74
C MET A 527 7.96 4.98 17.22
N ASN A 528 6.92 4.29 17.70
CA ASN A 528 6.82 3.86 19.09
C ASN A 528 7.93 2.84 19.43
N LEU A 529 8.23 1.91 18.53
CA LEU A 529 9.37 0.99 18.67
C LEU A 529 10.71 1.75 18.71
N ARG A 530 10.87 2.77 17.88
CA ARG A 530 12.05 3.64 17.92
C ARG A 530 12.15 4.41 19.25
N TYR A 531 11.06 4.98 19.72
CA TYR A 531 11.03 5.69 21.01
C TYR A 531 11.35 4.75 22.17
N GLN A 532 10.79 3.52 22.18
CA GLN A 532 11.12 2.49 23.15
C GLN A 532 12.64 2.23 23.17
N ALA A 533 13.22 2.01 21.98
CA ALA A 533 14.65 1.75 21.87
C ALA A 533 15.52 2.95 22.35
N GLN A 534 15.10 4.18 22.07
CA GLN A 534 15.76 5.38 22.55
C GLN A 534 15.69 5.52 24.07
N ASP A 535 14.52 5.26 24.65
CA ASP A 535 14.30 5.39 26.10
C ASP A 535 15.06 4.30 26.87
N GLU A 536 15.21 3.09 26.33
CA GLU A 536 15.98 2.01 26.94
C GLU A 536 17.49 2.21 26.82
N LEU A 537 17.98 2.48 25.61
CA LEU A 537 19.40 2.54 25.32
C LEU A 537 20.02 3.92 25.60
N LYS A 538 19.23 4.98 25.63
CA LYS A 538 19.68 6.37 25.90
C LYS A 538 20.88 6.76 25.04
N SER A 539 22.03 7.01 25.68
CA SER A 539 23.28 7.38 24.99
C SER A 539 23.90 6.26 24.14
N ASP A 540 23.46 5.02 24.36
CA ASP A 540 23.95 3.86 23.61
C ASP A 540 23.07 3.53 22.39
N PHE A 541 21.94 4.23 22.22
CA PHE A 541 21.08 4.12 21.05
C PHE A 541 21.85 4.54 19.78
N LYS A 542 21.76 3.67 18.77
CA LYS A 542 22.27 3.93 17.42
C LYS A 542 21.15 3.67 16.43
N VAL A 543 20.81 4.71 15.70
CA VAL A 543 19.74 4.61 14.71
C VAL A 543 20.02 3.56 13.64
N SER A 544 21.28 3.40 13.22
CA SER A 544 21.69 2.36 12.26
C SER A 544 21.41 0.94 12.77
N ALA A 545 21.65 0.68 14.08
CA ALA A 545 21.34 -0.63 14.66
C ALA A 545 19.82 -0.89 14.75
N PHE A 546 19.04 0.16 15.00
CA PHE A 546 17.57 0.06 14.95
C PHE A 546 17.10 -0.26 13.53
N HIS A 547 17.64 0.46 12.51
CA HIS A 547 17.30 0.20 11.12
C HIS A 547 17.67 -1.23 10.67
N GLU A 548 18.80 -1.74 11.10
CA GLU A 548 19.19 -3.14 10.82
C GLU A 548 18.13 -4.12 11.39
N VAL A 549 17.64 -3.89 12.62
CA VAL A 549 16.67 -4.77 13.25
C VAL A 549 15.33 -4.76 12.51
N ILE A 550 14.80 -3.58 12.18
CA ILE A 550 13.48 -3.49 11.55
C ILE A 550 13.48 -3.90 10.07
N LEU A 551 14.61 -3.75 9.36
CA LEU A 551 14.70 -4.08 7.93
C LEU A 551 15.19 -5.50 7.64
N ASN A 552 15.98 -6.11 8.52
CA ASN A 552 16.68 -7.37 8.24
C ASN A 552 15.76 -8.56 7.93
N GLY A 553 14.56 -8.59 8.50
CA GLY A 553 13.57 -9.63 8.21
C GLY A 553 12.68 -9.33 7.01
N GLY A 554 12.86 -8.18 6.35
CA GLY A 554 11.98 -7.69 5.30
C GLY A 554 10.58 -7.31 5.81
N ALA A 555 9.61 -7.16 4.90
CA ALA A 555 8.23 -6.91 5.26
C ALA A 555 7.64 -8.13 5.98
N ARG A 556 7.10 -7.92 7.16
CA ARG A 556 6.54 -8.97 8.02
C ARG A 556 5.54 -8.38 9.02
N PRO A 557 4.67 -9.20 9.63
CA PRO A 557 3.72 -8.73 10.63
C PRO A 557 4.42 -7.97 11.78
N PHE A 558 3.78 -6.95 12.31
CA PHE A 558 4.37 -6.10 13.35
C PHE A 558 4.70 -6.85 14.64
N GLU A 559 3.98 -7.93 14.96
CA GLU A 559 4.34 -8.80 16.10
C GLU A 559 5.76 -9.35 15.99
N LYS A 560 6.21 -9.63 14.76
CA LYS A 560 7.57 -10.13 14.50
C LYS A 560 8.59 -9.00 14.58
N VAL A 561 8.24 -7.83 14.06
CA VAL A 561 9.09 -6.62 14.19
C VAL A 561 9.29 -6.26 15.66
N GLU A 562 8.22 -6.27 16.46
CA GLU A 562 8.29 -6.05 17.90
C GLU A 562 9.13 -7.10 18.62
N ALA A 563 8.94 -8.37 18.28
CA ALA A 563 9.74 -9.46 18.86
C ALA A 563 11.22 -9.28 18.60
N ASP A 564 11.61 -8.89 17.37
CA ASP A 564 13.00 -8.64 16.98
C ASP A 564 13.58 -7.42 17.72
N VAL A 565 12.83 -6.33 17.83
CA VAL A 565 13.24 -5.15 18.60
C VAL A 565 13.41 -5.50 20.08
N ASN A 566 12.47 -6.25 20.66
CA ASN A 566 12.55 -6.69 22.04
C ASN A 566 13.75 -7.65 22.27
N ALA A 567 14.00 -8.58 21.35
CA ALA A 567 15.16 -9.46 21.41
C ALA A 567 16.48 -8.67 21.32
N TRP A 568 16.53 -7.63 20.50
CA TRP A 568 17.67 -6.73 20.41
C TRP A 568 17.90 -5.93 21.71
N LEU A 569 16.83 -5.44 22.31
CA LEU A 569 16.91 -4.61 23.53
C LEU A 569 17.23 -5.43 24.79
N TYR A 570 16.60 -6.60 24.94
CA TYR A 570 16.59 -7.35 26.20
C TYR A 570 17.24 -8.74 26.09
N GLY A 571 17.62 -9.18 24.90
CA GLY A 571 18.05 -10.55 24.63
C GLY A 571 16.88 -11.50 24.47
N THR A 572 17.17 -12.78 24.17
CA THR A 572 16.15 -13.81 23.87
C THR A 572 15.32 -14.26 25.07
N GLU A 573 15.62 -13.80 26.28
CA GLU A 573 14.74 -13.95 27.45
C GLU A 573 13.79 -12.75 27.53
N THR A 574 12.66 -12.83 26.85
CA THR A 574 11.63 -11.78 26.83
C THR A 574 11.05 -11.62 28.25
N PRO A 575 11.18 -10.48 28.91
CA PRO A 575 10.34 -10.17 30.05
C PRO A 575 8.91 -10.05 29.56
N VAL A 576 7.99 -10.81 30.12
CA VAL A 576 6.55 -10.55 29.95
C VAL A 576 6.27 -9.20 30.60
N ILE A 577 6.27 -8.14 29.81
CA ILE A 577 5.83 -6.82 30.24
C ILE A 577 4.31 -6.89 30.33
N THR A 578 3.79 -7.20 31.50
CA THR A 578 2.42 -6.84 31.84
C THR A 578 2.38 -5.32 31.89
N PRO A 579 1.52 -4.64 31.11
CA PRO A 579 1.37 -3.20 31.22
C PRO A 579 0.89 -2.88 32.64
N GLU A 580 1.77 -2.35 33.48
CA GLU A 580 1.34 -1.66 34.69
C GLU A 580 0.60 -0.40 34.22
N LYS A 581 -0.71 -0.38 34.42
CA LYS A 581 -1.53 0.82 34.31
C LYS A 581 -1.10 1.83 35.39
N GLU A 582 -0.02 2.54 35.13
CA GLU A 582 0.21 3.80 35.82
C GLU A 582 -0.70 4.84 35.14
N GLY A 583 -1.84 5.08 35.79
CA GLY A 583 -2.71 6.17 35.44
C GLY A 583 -1.95 7.49 35.54
N VAL A 584 -1.66 8.09 34.42
CA VAL A 584 -1.23 9.49 34.35
C VAL A 584 -2.39 10.33 34.83
N SER A 585 -2.18 10.93 36.01
CA SER A 585 -3.14 11.81 36.68
C SER A 585 -3.49 12.99 35.73
N PRO A 586 -4.77 13.28 35.50
CA PRO A 586 -5.18 14.45 34.74
C PRO A 586 -5.07 15.71 35.62
N MET A 587 -3.88 16.22 35.76
CA MET A 587 -3.65 17.44 36.51
C MET A 587 -2.38 18.18 36.06
N MET A 588 -2.43 18.72 34.84
CA MET A 588 -1.68 19.91 34.42
C MET A 588 -2.08 20.37 33.02
N MET A 589 -3.35 20.68 32.80
CA MET A 589 -3.75 21.51 31.67
C MET A 589 -4.79 22.52 32.13
N VAL A 590 -4.32 23.53 32.87
CA VAL A 590 -5.07 24.75 33.07
C VAL A 590 -4.18 25.93 32.69
N GLY A 591 -4.48 26.51 31.56
CA GLY A 591 -4.19 27.89 31.24
C GLY A 591 -3.08 28.16 30.23
N ILE A 592 -3.32 27.94 28.96
CA ILE A 592 -2.81 28.84 27.91
C ILE A 592 -3.96 29.04 26.91
N GLY A 593 -4.42 30.29 26.85
CA GLY A 593 -5.56 30.68 26.06
C GLY A 593 -5.30 30.66 24.56
N ALA A 594 -6.36 30.35 23.90
CA ALA A 594 -6.72 30.60 22.52
C ALA A 594 -5.83 31.63 21.77
N ALA A 595 -4.87 31.16 20.99
CA ALA A 595 -4.41 31.79 19.76
C ALA A 595 -3.50 30.78 19.04
N VAL A 596 -3.78 30.61 17.75
CA VAL A 596 -2.97 29.86 16.78
C VAL A 596 -3.33 28.37 16.67
N ILE A 597 -4.40 28.09 15.97
CA ILE A 597 -4.50 26.88 15.14
C ILE A 597 -5.29 27.27 13.90
N VAL A 598 -4.61 27.78 12.92
CA VAL A 598 -5.06 27.79 11.51
C VAL A 598 -3.81 27.63 10.70
N VAL A 599 -3.44 26.46 10.40
CA VAL A 599 -2.70 26.01 9.21
C VAL A 599 -2.43 24.52 9.44
N VAL A 600 -3.18 23.65 8.86
CA VAL A 600 -2.80 22.39 8.25
C VAL A 600 -4.09 21.59 8.00
N ILE A 601 -4.86 22.01 7.05
CA ILE A 601 -5.72 21.15 6.24
C ILE A 601 -5.83 21.88 4.90
N VAL A 602 -4.82 21.83 4.08
CA VAL A 602 -4.85 22.49 2.77
C VAL A 602 -4.37 21.58 1.65
N VAL A 603 -4.00 20.34 1.88
CA VAL A 603 -3.47 19.53 0.78
C VAL A 603 -4.52 18.57 0.17
N MET A 604 -5.55 18.16 0.91
CA MET A 604 -6.59 17.28 0.34
C MET A 604 -7.95 17.95 0.04
N VAL A 605 -8.23 19.18 0.52
CA VAL A 605 -9.51 19.88 0.31
C VAL A 605 -9.42 21.07 -0.66
N ALA A 606 -8.23 21.50 -1.05
CA ALA A 606 -8.06 22.66 -1.93
C ALA A 606 -8.49 22.42 -3.39
N GLY A 607 -8.65 21.20 -3.84
CA GLY A 607 -9.17 20.86 -5.17
C GLY A 607 -10.66 21.23 -5.36
N LYS A 608 -11.49 21.13 -4.33
CA LYS A 608 -12.96 21.32 -4.45
C LYS A 608 -13.45 22.77 -4.40
N ARG A 609 -12.66 23.76 -3.96
CA ARG A 609 -13.12 25.16 -3.82
C ARG A 609 -12.90 26.09 -5.00
N LYS A 610 -12.24 25.67 -6.08
CA LYS A 610 -12.03 26.54 -7.27
C LYS A 610 -13.12 26.45 -8.36
N LYS A 611 -14.07 25.53 -8.27
CA LYS A 611 -15.12 25.35 -9.32
C LYS A 611 -16.50 25.97 -9.01
N HIS A 612 -16.72 26.60 -7.86
CA HIS A 612 -18.02 27.23 -7.54
C HIS A 612 -17.96 28.76 -7.30
N GLY A 613 -17.13 29.46 -8.04
CA GLY A 613 -17.05 30.94 -7.96
C GLY A 613 -16.58 31.58 -9.25
N ALA A 614 -17.39 31.52 -10.31
CA ALA A 614 -17.41 32.49 -11.39
C ALA A 614 -18.80 32.49 -12.04
#